data_3e2a069af39a60ef27319c19c7dd3dd6
#
_entry.id   3e2a069af39a60ef27319c19c7dd3dd6
#
_cell.length_a   1.000
_cell.length_b   1.000
_cell.length_c   1.000
_cell.angle_alpha   90.00
_cell.angle_beta   90.00
_cell.angle_gamma   90.00
#
_symmetry.space_group_name_H-M   'P 1'
#
loop_
_entity.id
_entity.type
_entity.pdbx_description
1 polymer ?
#
loop_
_entity_poly.entity_id
_entity_poly.type
_entity_poly.pdbx_seq_one_letter_code
_entity_poly.pdbx_strand_id
1 'polypeptide(L)'
;ASDVYKRQPLAKLITKKLSIPTIGIGAGPDCDGQVQVISDLLGLYTEFVPKHAKRYAQLAEIIKAAVADYIAEVKAGSFPTKEHSYTMDESILAELA
;
A
#
# COMPACT_ATOMS: atom_id res chain seq x y z
N ALA A 1 -16.70 20.97 -7.19
CA ALA A 1 -17.12 21.19 -5.78
C ALA A 1 -18.60 20.91 -5.59
N SER A 2 -19.46 21.42 -6.48
CA SER A 2 -20.90 21.18 -6.39
C SER A 2 -21.26 19.71 -6.56
N ASP A 3 -20.51 18.95 -7.32
CA ASP A 3 -20.77 17.53 -7.56
C ASP A 3 -20.55 16.67 -6.32
N VAL A 4 -19.59 17.05 -5.47
CA VAL A 4 -19.31 16.32 -4.23
C VAL A 4 -20.51 16.39 -3.30
N TYR A 5 -21.14 17.54 -3.18
CA TYR A 5 -22.32 17.71 -2.32
C TYR A 5 -23.56 17.01 -2.89
N LYS A 6 -23.65 16.91 -4.22
CA LYS A 6 -24.79 16.23 -4.88
C LYS A 6 -24.68 14.71 -4.83
N ARG A 7 -23.46 14.16 -4.80
CA ARG A 7 -23.22 12.72 -4.82
C ARG A 7 -23.78 12.01 -3.58
N GLN A 8 -23.63 12.62 -2.41
CA GLN A 8 -24.05 11.97 -1.15
C GLN A 8 -25.58 11.77 -1.07
N PRO A 9 -26.40 12.79 -1.32
CA PRO A 9 -27.85 12.59 -1.30
C PRO A 9 -28.33 11.65 -2.39
N LEU A 10 -27.71 11.68 -3.57
CA LEU A 10 -28.07 10.79 -4.66
C LEU A 10 -27.70 9.34 -4.34
N ALA A 11 -26.52 9.10 -3.79
CA ALA A 11 -26.09 7.77 -3.39
C ALA A 11 -27.01 7.18 -2.33
N LYS A 12 -27.44 7.98 -1.38
CA LYS A 12 -28.40 7.58 -0.35
C LYS A 12 -29.73 7.16 -0.96
N LEU A 13 -30.25 7.94 -1.90
CA LEU A 13 -31.52 7.65 -2.57
C LEU A 13 -31.43 6.37 -3.38
N ILE A 14 -30.36 6.21 -4.16
CA ILE A 14 -30.13 5.00 -4.97
C ILE A 14 -30.04 3.77 -4.09
N THR A 15 -29.29 3.84 -3.00
CA THR A 15 -29.13 2.72 -2.07
C THR A 15 -30.48 2.28 -1.48
N LYS A 16 -31.34 3.23 -1.15
CA LYS A 16 -32.67 2.93 -0.63
C LYS A 16 -33.58 2.26 -1.66
N LYS A 17 -33.44 2.63 -2.93
CA LYS A 17 -34.30 2.14 -3.99
C LYS A 17 -33.86 0.82 -4.59
N LEU A 18 -32.58 0.47 -4.49
CA LEU A 18 -32.10 -0.78 -5.04
C LEU A 18 -32.22 -1.92 -4.05
N SER A 19 -32.49 -3.12 -4.59
CA SER A 19 -32.51 -4.35 -3.81
C SER A 19 -31.15 -5.02 -3.71
N ILE A 20 -30.17 -4.56 -4.52
CA ILE A 20 -28.80 -5.06 -4.50
C ILE A 20 -27.90 -4.13 -3.67
N PRO A 21 -26.80 -4.63 -3.11
CA PRO A 21 -25.86 -3.78 -2.36
C PRO A 21 -25.21 -2.72 -3.24
N THR A 22 -24.90 -1.57 -2.63
CA THR A 22 -24.16 -0.49 -3.29
C THR A 22 -22.78 -0.33 -2.63
N ILE A 23 -21.77 -0.01 -3.45
CA ILE A 23 -20.43 0.27 -2.98
C ILE A 23 -20.07 1.68 -3.45
N GLY A 24 -19.75 2.55 -2.50
CA GLY A 24 -19.43 3.94 -2.79
C GLY A 24 -17.94 4.23 -2.74
N ILE A 25 -17.54 5.16 -3.58
CA ILE A 25 -16.23 5.78 -3.51
C ILE A 25 -16.41 7.28 -3.51
N GLY A 26 -16.13 7.92 -2.37
CA GLY A 26 -16.31 9.37 -2.24
C GLY A 26 -17.77 9.83 -2.31
N ALA A 27 -18.72 8.93 -2.08
CA ALA A 27 -20.16 9.21 -2.19
C ALA A 27 -20.85 9.31 -0.83
N GLY A 28 -20.09 9.41 0.25
CA GLY A 28 -20.62 9.54 1.61
C GLY A 28 -20.89 8.19 2.28
N PRO A 29 -21.42 8.21 3.51
CA PRO A 29 -21.54 7.00 4.33
C PRO A 29 -22.78 6.15 4.08
N ASP A 30 -23.68 6.55 3.20
CA ASP A 30 -25.00 5.94 3.07
C ASP A 30 -25.07 4.75 2.11
N CYS A 31 -23.95 4.35 1.51
CA CYS A 31 -23.86 3.13 0.72
C CYS A 31 -23.63 1.92 1.61
N ASP A 32 -23.97 0.72 1.10
CA ASP A 32 -23.80 -0.52 1.85
C ASP A 32 -22.34 -0.88 2.11
N GLY A 33 -21.47 -0.55 1.17
CA GLY A 33 -20.03 -0.74 1.32
C GLY A 33 -19.25 0.45 0.79
N GLN A 34 -17.95 0.44 1.07
CA GLN A 34 -17.03 1.50 0.66
C GLN A 34 -15.82 0.90 0.01
N VAL A 35 -15.28 1.57 -1.02
CA VAL A 35 -14.04 1.19 -1.65
C VAL A 35 -13.05 2.35 -1.57
N GLN A 36 -11.79 2.02 -1.35
CA GLN A 36 -10.71 2.98 -1.30
C GLN A 36 -9.49 2.37 -1.97
N VAL A 37 -8.73 3.19 -2.70
CA VAL A 37 -7.50 2.72 -3.36
C VAL A 37 -6.50 2.29 -2.29
N ILE A 38 -5.89 1.12 -2.47
CA ILE A 38 -5.00 0.54 -1.46
C ILE A 38 -3.78 1.43 -1.17
N SER A 39 -3.25 2.13 -2.16
CA SER A 39 -2.12 3.03 -1.94
C SER A 39 -2.49 4.22 -1.05
N ASP A 40 -3.75 4.68 -1.12
CA ASP A 40 -4.25 5.72 -0.22
C ASP A 40 -4.52 5.16 1.17
N LEU A 41 -5.15 3.99 1.23
CA LEU A 41 -5.48 3.31 2.47
C LEU A 41 -4.24 3.04 3.33
N LEU A 42 -3.16 2.61 2.71
CA LEU A 42 -1.94 2.20 3.39
C LEU A 42 -0.87 3.31 3.48
N GLY A 43 -1.12 4.47 2.89
CA GLY A 43 -0.17 5.58 2.97
C GLY A 43 1.09 5.34 2.16
N LEU A 44 0.97 4.83 0.93
CA LEU A 44 2.12 4.64 0.03
C LEU A 44 2.54 5.93 -0.65
N TYR A 45 1.62 6.91 -0.77
CA TYR A 45 1.94 8.25 -1.25
C TYR A 45 2.15 9.18 -0.08
N THR A 46 3.14 10.07 -0.19
CA THR A 46 3.45 11.03 0.87
C THR A 46 2.98 12.45 0.57
N GLU A 47 2.68 12.76 -0.69
CA GLU A 47 2.43 14.13 -1.14
C GLU A 47 0.96 14.51 -1.11
N PHE A 48 0.04 13.57 -1.29
CA PHE A 48 -1.36 13.89 -1.46
C PHE A 48 -2.28 12.82 -0.89
N VAL A 49 -3.30 13.26 -0.16
CA VAL A 49 -4.37 12.39 0.32
C VAL A 49 -5.68 12.95 -0.21
N PRO A 50 -6.41 12.21 -1.07
CA PRO A 50 -7.72 12.65 -1.53
C PRO A 50 -8.66 12.88 -0.34
N LYS A 51 -9.56 13.84 -0.47
CA LYS A 51 -10.50 14.18 0.61
C LYS A 51 -11.36 12.98 1.02
N HIS A 52 -11.73 12.14 0.07
CA HIS A 52 -12.58 10.97 0.32
C HIS A 52 -11.81 9.76 0.85
N ALA A 53 -10.50 9.85 0.98
CA ALA A 53 -9.65 8.76 1.43
C ALA A 53 -9.15 9.01 2.86
N LYS A 54 -8.99 7.94 3.61
CA LYS A 54 -8.41 7.99 4.93
C LYS A 54 -7.23 7.02 4.98
N ARG A 55 -6.11 7.50 5.49
CA ARG A 55 -4.93 6.64 5.72
C ARG A 55 -5.08 5.88 7.02
N TYR A 56 -5.02 4.56 6.92
CA TYR A 56 -5.03 3.69 8.08
C TYR A 56 -3.64 3.23 8.47
N ALA A 57 -2.64 3.49 7.63
CA ALA A 57 -1.24 3.20 7.90
C ALA A 57 -0.38 4.22 7.19
N GLN A 58 0.91 4.25 7.53
CA GLN A 58 1.91 5.15 6.94
C GLN A 58 3.06 4.31 6.42
N LEU A 59 2.78 3.43 5.46
CA LEU A 59 3.75 2.46 4.98
C LEU A 59 4.92 3.09 4.21
N ALA A 60 4.71 4.25 3.58
CA ALA A 60 5.80 4.92 2.86
C ALA A 60 7.00 5.17 3.76
N GLU A 61 6.78 5.60 5.00
CA GLU A 61 7.86 5.86 5.95
C GLU A 61 8.57 4.56 6.36
N ILE A 62 7.80 3.51 6.60
CA ILE A 62 8.33 2.19 6.98
C ILE A 62 9.15 1.60 5.84
N ILE A 63 8.66 1.69 4.61
CA ILE A 63 9.34 1.19 3.42
C ILE A 63 10.66 1.94 3.20
N LYS A 64 10.66 3.26 3.30
CA LYS A 64 11.88 4.06 3.15
C LYS A 64 12.93 3.70 4.17
N ALA A 65 12.54 3.54 5.43
CA ALA A 65 13.45 3.15 6.50
C ALA A 65 14.04 1.76 6.26
N ALA A 66 13.22 0.81 5.87
CA ALA A 66 13.67 -0.56 5.58
C ALA A 66 14.67 -0.60 4.42
N VAL A 67 14.39 0.12 3.34
CA VAL A 67 15.29 0.17 2.18
C VAL A 67 16.59 0.88 2.54
N ALA A 68 16.53 1.96 3.32
CA ALA A 68 17.73 2.67 3.78
C ALA A 68 18.63 1.77 4.61
N ASP A 69 18.04 0.99 5.53
CA ASP A 69 18.80 0.05 6.36
C ASP A 69 19.45 -1.03 5.51
N TYR A 70 18.73 -1.56 4.55
CA TYR A 70 19.26 -2.55 3.62
C TYR A 70 20.47 -2.02 2.84
N ILE A 71 20.35 -0.82 2.27
CA ILE A 71 21.44 -0.18 1.52
C ILE A 71 22.65 0.03 2.41
N ALA A 72 22.44 0.52 3.63
CA ALA A 72 23.53 0.77 4.57
C ALA A 72 24.27 -0.51 4.94
N GLU A 73 23.55 -1.59 5.21
CA GLU A 73 24.14 -2.89 5.56
C GLU A 73 24.91 -3.50 4.40
N VAL A 74 24.40 -3.39 3.18
CA VAL A 74 25.10 -3.88 1.98
C VAL A 74 26.40 -3.10 1.78
N LYS A 75 26.36 -1.78 1.91
CA LYS A 75 27.57 -0.95 1.75
C LYS A 75 28.60 -1.21 2.84
N ALA A 76 28.14 -1.48 4.06
CA ALA A 76 29.04 -1.78 5.17
C ALA A 76 29.60 -3.21 5.15
N GLY A 77 29.04 -4.07 4.31
CA GLY A 77 29.44 -5.48 4.24
C GLY A 77 28.83 -6.34 5.35
N SER A 78 27.87 -5.82 6.09
CA SER A 78 27.22 -6.58 7.16
C SER A 78 26.06 -7.45 6.69
N PHE A 79 25.61 -7.24 5.45
CA PHE A 79 24.63 -8.10 4.79
C PHE A 79 25.13 -8.41 3.37
N PRO A 80 25.04 -9.67 2.88
CA PRO A 80 24.51 -10.84 3.56
C PRO A 80 25.53 -11.46 4.54
N THR A 81 25.00 -12.17 5.54
CA THR A 81 25.78 -12.99 6.46
C THR A 81 25.79 -14.42 5.96
N LYS A 82 26.48 -15.32 6.70
CA LYS A 82 26.47 -16.75 6.37
C LYS A 82 25.05 -17.35 6.37
N GLU A 83 24.17 -16.82 7.24
CA GLU A 83 22.78 -17.26 7.31
C GLU A 83 21.99 -16.96 6.02
N HIS A 84 22.41 -15.97 5.28
CA HIS A 84 21.76 -15.53 4.05
C HIS A 84 22.52 -15.95 2.81
N SER A 85 23.48 -16.86 2.95
CA SER A 85 24.37 -17.28 1.87
C SER A 85 24.32 -18.77 1.68
N TYR A 86 24.54 -19.20 0.46
CA TYR A 86 24.67 -20.61 0.13
C TYR A 86 26.14 -20.96 -0.01
N THR A 87 26.51 -22.13 0.52
CA THR A 87 27.90 -22.60 0.41
C THR A 87 28.05 -23.46 -0.83
N MET A 88 29.22 -23.39 -1.41
CA MET A 88 29.61 -24.22 -2.56
C MET A 88 30.82 -25.07 -2.17
N ASP A 89 30.86 -26.31 -2.67
CA ASP A 89 32.00 -27.16 -2.44
C ASP A 89 33.23 -26.58 -3.14
N GLU A 90 34.29 -26.32 -2.37
CA GLU A 90 35.52 -25.73 -2.89
C GLU A 90 36.20 -26.60 -3.95
N SER A 91 35.99 -27.92 -3.91
CA SER A 91 36.55 -28.83 -4.93
C SER A 91 36.00 -28.51 -6.33
N ILE A 92 34.76 -28.01 -6.42
CA ILE A 92 34.14 -27.63 -7.69
C ILE A 92 34.87 -26.42 -8.26
N LEU A 93 35.23 -25.44 -7.42
CA LEU A 93 35.96 -24.28 -7.83
C LEU A 93 37.36 -24.60 -8.33
N ALA A 94 38.03 -25.59 -7.69
CA ALA A 94 39.31 -26.05 -8.12
C ALA A 94 39.27 -26.66 -9.52
N GLU A 95 38.17 -27.38 -9.86
CA GLU A 95 37.99 -27.97 -11.21
C GLU A 95 37.76 -26.91 -12.27
N LEU A 96 37.15 -25.77 -11.91
CA LEU A 96 36.87 -24.67 -12.84
C LEU A 96 38.08 -23.74 -13.04
N ALA A 97 38.98 -23.74 -12.11
CA ALA A 97 40.19 -22.95 -12.21
C ALA A 97 41.24 -23.64 -13.07
#